data_4f9046d2e3a925e4c3b9a4efa968d713
#
_entry.id   4f9046d2e3a925e4c3b9a4efa968d713
#
_cell.length_a   1.000
_cell.length_b   1.000
_cell.length_c   1.000
_cell.angle_alpha   90.00
_cell.angle_beta   90.00
_cell.angle_gamma   90.00
#
_symmetry.space_group_name_H-M   'P 1'
#
loop_
_entity.id
_entity.type
_entity.pdbx_description
1 polymer ?
#
loop_
_entity_poly.entity_id
_entity_poly.type
_entity_poly.pdbx_seq_one_letter_code
_entity_poly.pdbx_strand_id
1 'polypeptide(L)'
;MRVAGLFIYPVKSLRGCAVPAATVDALGFAGDRRFLVVDDAGKFLTQRTHARMALVDTRLAGDSLTLSADGAGAVTVSTKPDAAAPLRTVSIWKHEGLLAEDCGPAAAEWLSAFLGQSVHLVRIGPKFHRPVLKKAAHPGDLFAFNDGSPVLVVSEASLDALNDRIQENGGEPVPMNRFRPNLVLTGCAAFAEDAAPVLRLGDVVLRNAGKSDRCIVTTTDQLTGERLGKEPLRTLATFRRDPADPSSVYFGANFINESKSGTIRVGDAVDAHPA
;
A
#
# COMPACT_ATOMS: atom_id res chain seq x y z
N MET A 1 -21.53 -8.60 1.19
CA MET A 1 -20.12 -8.94 1.42
C MET A 1 -19.66 -8.44 2.78
N ARG A 2 -18.47 -8.82 3.23
CA ARG A 2 -17.93 -8.43 4.54
C ARG A 2 -16.44 -8.12 4.45
N VAL A 3 -15.94 -7.39 5.44
CA VAL A 3 -14.50 -7.17 5.65
C VAL A 3 -13.86 -8.43 6.22
N ALA A 4 -13.01 -9.11 5.44
CA ALA A 4 -12.24 -10.27 5.88
C ALA A 4 -10.91 -9.87 6.53
N GLY A 5 -10.31 -8.77 6.10
CA GLY A 5 -9.04 -8.30 6.65
C GLY A 5 -8.78 -6.82 6.36
N LEU A 6 -8.04 -6.21 7.29
CA LEU A 6 -7.56 -4.84 7.19
C LEU A 6 -6.05 -4.80 7.40
N PHE A 7 -5.37 -4.07 6.55
CA PHE A 7 -3.91 -3.96 6.57
C PHE A 7 -3.46 -2.52 6.41
N ILE A 8 -2.48 -2.13 7.18
CA ILE A 8 -1.75 -0.88 7.03
C ILE A 8 -0.28 -1.15 6.76
N TYR A 9 0.34 -0.27 6.01
CA TYR A 9 1.75 -0.31 5.63
C TYR A 9 2.37 1.02 6.02
N PRO A 10 2.84 1.18 7.26
CA PRO A 10 3.27 2.48 7.77
C PRO A 10 4.31 3.16 6.89
N VAL A 11 5.25 2.37 6.36
CA VAL A 11 6.29 2.85 5.45
C VAL A 11 6.07 2.24 4.07
N LYS A 12 6.13 3.08 3.02
CA LYS A 12 6.06 2.61 1.64
C LYS A 12 7.11 1.52 1.40
N SER A 13 6.70 0.42 0.77
CA SER A 13 7.56 -0.72 0.40
C SER A 13 8.11 -1.56 1.57
N LEU A 14 7.94 -1.21 2.83
CA LEU A 14 8.23 -2.09 3.95
C LEU A 14 7.07 -3.05 4.23
N ARG A 15 7.25 -3.99 5.16
CA ARG A 15 6.22 -4.96 5.54
C ARG A 15 5.02 -4.24 6.15
N GLY A 16 3.84 -4.74 5.86
CA GLY A 16 2.59 -4.26 6.46
C GLY A 16 2.19 -5.08 7.67
N CYS A 17 1.22 -4.57 8.41
CA CYS A 17 0.62 -5.24 9.55
C CYS A 17 -0.89 -5.35 9.39
N ALA A 18 -1.44 -6.49 9.83
CA ALA A 18 -2.88 -6.66 9.98
C ALA A 18 -3.36 -5.86 11.19
N VAL A 19 -4.54 -5.28 11.08
CA VAL A 19 -5.20 -4.53 12.15
C VAL A 19 -6.65 -4.97 12.30
N PRO A 20 -7.19 -5.03 13.53
CA PRO A 20 -8.60 -5.40 13.72
C PRO A 20 -9.56 -4.28 13.30
N ALA A 21 -9.08 -3.05 13.25
CA ALA A 21 -9.83 -1.87 12.83
C ALA A 21 -8.89 -0.84 12.18
N ALA A 22 -9.40 -0.10 11.21
CA ALA A 22 -8.72 1.00 10.55
C ALA A 22 -9.56 2.27 10.64
N THR A 23 -8.98 3.34 11.17
CA THR A 23 -9.59 4.68 11.13
C THR A 23 -9.29 5.32 9.78
N VAL A 24 -10.26 6.02 9.22
CA VAL A 24 -10.12 6.77 7.98
C VAL A 24 -9.85 8.24 8.31
N ASP A 25 -8.93 8.85 7.58
CA ASP A 25 -8.65 10.30 7.63
C ASP A 25 -8.60 10.91 6.21
N ALA A 26 -8.15 12.14 6.10
CA ALA A 26 -8.09 12.85 4.81
C ALA A 26 -7.19 12.16 3.76
N LEU A 27 -6.22 11.34 4.19
CA LEU A 27 -5.22 10.71 3.33
C LEU A 27 -5.46 9.19 3.10
N GLY A 28 -6.57 8.64 3.59
CA GLY A 28 -6.90 7.21 3.53
C GLY A 28 -6.94 6.56 4.92
N PHE A 29 -6.41 5.35 5.07
CA PHE A 29 -6.32 4.72 6.39
C PHE A 29 -5.24 5.41 7.23
N ALA A 30 -5.58 5.78 8.46
CA ALA A 30 -4.65 6.39 9.40
C ALA A 30 -3.43 5.48 9.62
N GLY A 31 -2.24 6.05 9.58
CA GLY A 31 -0.98 5.31 9.70
C GLY A 31 -0.50 4.63 8.41
N ASP A 32 -1.33 4.54 7.35
CA ASP A 32 -0.95 3.88 6.10
C ASP A 32 -0.06 4.79 5.24
N ARG A 33 1.14 4.28 4.85
CA ARG A 33 2.14 4.95 3.99
C ARG A 33 2.46 6.38 4.42
N ARG A 34 2.51 6.63 5.75
CA ARG A 34 2.87 7.95 6.29
C ARG A 34 4.38 8.21 6.26
N PHE A 35 5.16 7.18 5.99
CA PHE A 35 6.61 7.24 5.90
C PHE A 35 7.11 6.73 4.56
N LEU A 36 8.28 7.24 4.17
CA LEU A 36 8.95 6.94 2.91
C LEU A 36 10.45 6.80 3.12
N VAL A 37 11.08 5.81 2.51
CA VAL A 37 12.53 5.71 2.42
C VAL A 37 12.98 6.38 1.14
N VAL A 38 13.93 7.31 1.23
CA VAL A 38 14.48 8.06 0.10
C VAL A 38 16.01 8.01 0.09
N ASP A 39 16.60 8.16 -1.09
CA ASP A 39 18.05 8.39 -1.24
C ASP A 39 18.43 9.85 -0.90
N ASP A 40 19.72 10.14 -1.00
CA ASP A 40 20.24 11.49 -0.72
C ASP A 40 19.69 12.57 -1.66
N ALA A 41 19.23 12.18 -2.85
CA ALA A 41 18.58 13.07 -3.82
C ALA A 41 17.06 13.24 -3.57
N GLY A 42 16.50 12.60 -2.53
CA GLY A 42 15.07 12.63 -2.24
C GLY A 42 14.22 11.73 -3.13
N LYS A 43 14.82 10.84 -3.91
CA LYS A 43 14.11 9.86 -4.73
C LYS A 43 13.73 8.66 -3.86
N PHE A 44 12.47 8.22 -3.96
CA PHE A 44 11.96 7.12 -3.15
C PHE A 44 12.53 5.74 -3.55
N LEU A 45 12.80 4.90 -2.55
CA LEU A 45 13.13 3.50 -2.72
C LEU A 45 11.87 2.63 -2.75
N THR A 46 11.96 1.52 -3.48
CA THR A 46 10.84 0.58 -3.59
C THR A 46 11.30 -0.87 -3.66
N GLN A 47 10.41 -1.81 -3.31
CA GLN A 47 10.66 -3.22 -3.55
C GLN A 47 10.93 -3.55 -5.04
N ARG A 48 10.66 -2.66 -6.00
CA ARG A 48 11.00 -2.90 -7.42
C ARG A 48 12.50 -3.08 -7.62
N THR A 49 13.28 -2.28 -6.95
CA THR A 49 14.75 -2.29 -7.01
C THR A 49 15.40 -2.89 -5.77
N HIS A 50 14.74 -2.82 -4.63
CA HIS A 50 15.24 -3.24 -3.32
C HIS A 50 14.23 -4.21 -2.68
N ALA A 51 14.14 -5.43 -3.23
CA ALA A 51 13.16 -6.44 -2.77
C ALA A 51 13.31 -6.75 -1.27
N ARG A 52 14.54 -6.66 -0.75
CA ARG A 52 14.89 -6.81 0.67
C ARG A 52 14.11 -5.86 1.61
N MET A 53 13.56 -4.75 1.11
CA MET A 53 12.66 -3.88 1.90
C MET A 53 11.45 -4.65 2.46
N ALA A 54 11.03 -5.75 1.84
CA ALA A 54 9.96 -6.61 2.34
C ALA A 54 10.27 -7.26 3.69
N LEU A 55 11.54 -7.35 4.07
CA LEU A 55 12.00 -7.98 5.31
C LEU A 55 12.01 -7.05 6.52
N VAL A 56 11.77 -5.76 6.32
CA VAL A 56 11.67 -4.80 7.42
C VAL A 56 10.27 -4.82 7.99
N ASP A 57 10.13 -5.30 9.21
CA ASP A 57 8.90 -5.24 9.98
C ASP A 57 8.59 -3.83 10.43
N THR A 58 7.30 -3.51 10.48
CA THR A 58 6.82 -2.21 10.93
C THR A 58 5.80 -2.41 12.05
N ARG A 59 5.93 -1.67 13.15
CA ARG A 59 5.00 -1.71 14.26
C ARG A 59 4.64 -0.30 14.71
N LEU A 60 3.35 0.01 14.64
CA LEU A 60 2.80 1.23 15.23
C LEU A 60 2.34 0.96 16.66
N ALA A 61 2.76 1.79 17.61
CA ALA A 61 2.33 1.72 19.00
C ALA A 61 2.28 3.13 19.59
N GLY A 62 1.07 3.62 19.90
CA GLY A 62 0.87 5.01 20.30
C GLY A 62 1.44 5.96 19.26
N ASP A 63 2.32 6.86 19.70
CA ASP A 63 2.95 7.86 18.84
C ASP A 63 4.31 7.39 18.27
N SER A 64 4.53 6.10 18.18
CA SER A 64 5.82 5.52 17.75
C SER A 64 5.66 4.54 16.60
N LEU A 65 6.61 4.60 15.67
CA LEU A 65 6.85 3.60 14.65
C LEU A 65 8.17 2.91 14.94
N THR A 66 8.15 1.60 15.15
CA THR A 66 9.36 0.77 15.26
C THR A 66 9.57 0.03 13.95
N LEU A 67 10.79 0.09 13.42
CA LEU A 67 11.29 -0.70 12.32
C LEU A 67 12.24 -1.74 12.88
N SER A 68 12.13 -2.99 12.43
CA SER A 68 13.04 -4.08 12.83
C SER A 68 13.26 -5.07 11.69
N ALA A 69 14.37 -5.78 11.72
CA ALA A 69 14.65 -6.87 10.79
C ALA A 69 15.55 -7.90 11.48
N ASP A 70 15.43 -9.16 11.08
CA ASP A 70 16.25 -10.24 11.62
C ASP A 70 17.74 -9.94 11.48
N GLY A 71 18.48 -10.05 12.58
CA GLY A 71 19.92 -9.80 12.64
C GLY A 71 20.33 -8.31 12.58
N ALA A 72 19.38 -7.37 12.40
CA ALA A 72 19.68 -5.94 12.29
C ALA A 72 19.19 -5.09 13.49
N GLY A 73 18.56 -5.73 14.48
CA GLY A 73 17.99 -5.02 15.63
C GLY A 73 16.79 -4.17 15.24
N ALA A 74 16.59 -3.05 15.93
CA ALA A 74 15.43 -2.19 15.73
C ALA A 74 15.76 -0.71 15.92
N VAL A 75 14.97 0.16 15.26
CA VAL A 75 14.97 1.62 15.47
C VAL A 75 13.53 2.11 15.65
N THR A 76 13.34 3.10 16.51
CA THR A 76 12.02 3.70 16.77
C THR A 76 12.05 5.19 16.47
N VAL A 77 11.02 5.68 15.77
CA VAL A 77 10.82 7.09 15.45
C VAL A 77 9.43 7.54 15.89
N SER A 78 9.26 8.84 16.10
CA SER A 78 7.95 9.43 16.38
C SER A 78 7.06 9.40 15.15
N THR A 79 5.75 9.12 15.33
CA THR A 79 4.74 9.29 14.27
C THR A 79 4.18 10.71 14.24
N LYS A 80 4.38 11.49 15.31
CA LYS A 80 3.92 12.89 15.36
C LYS A 80 4.79 13.77 14.46
N PRO A 81 4.18 14.65 13.65
CA PRO A 81 4.90 15.71 12.97
C PRO A 81 5.71 16.55 13.97
N ASP A 82 6.85 17.04 13.52
CA ASP A 82 7.72 17.92 14.28
C ASP A 82 8.07 19.15 13.43
N ALA A 83 7.50 20.28 13.79
CA ALA A 83 7.73 21.54 13.07
C ALA A 83 9.21 21.99 13.03
N ALA A 84 10.04 21.47 13.94
CA ALA A 84 11.48 21.72 13.99
C ALA A 84 12.31 20.72 13.16
N ALA A 85 11.69 19.62 12.70
CA ALA A 85 12.40 18.64 11.88
C ALA A 85 12.87 19.26 10.56
N PRO A 86 14.08 18.92 10.09
CA PRO A 86 14.53 19.31 8.76
C PRO A 86 13.58 18.81 7.69
N LEU A 87 13.29 19.65 6.70
CA LEU A 87 12.47 19.26 5.54
C LEU A 87 13.37 18.73 4.44
N ARG A 88 12.93 17.63 3.82
CA ARG A 88 13.49 17.10 2.58
C ARG A 88 12.50 17.28 1.45
N THR A 89 12.99 17.72 0.31
CA THR A 89 12.23 17.68 -0.93
C THR A 89 12.30 16.26 -1.48
N VAL A 90 11.14 15.65 -1.69
CA VAL A 90 11.06 14.27 -2.17
C VAL A 90 10.23 14.17 -3.43
N SER A 91 10.51 13.16 -4.24
CA SER A 91 9.74 12.84 -5.44
C SER A 91 9.18 11.42 -5.35
N ILE A 92 7.96 11.26 -5.85
CA ILE A 92 7.29 9.95 -5.93
C ILE A 92 6.43 9.88 -7.19
N TRP A 93 6.83 9.04 -8.14
CA TRP A 93 6.23 8.94 -9.48
C TRP A 93 6.19 10.30 -10.19
N LYS A 94 4.97 10.77 -10.52
CA LYS A 94 4.73 12.05 -11.20
C LYS A 94 4.67 13.25 -10.25
N HIS A 95 4.78 13.03 -8.94
CA HIS A 95 4.77 14.11 -7.95
C HIS A 95 6.20 14.45 -7.58
N GLU A 96 6.60 15.66 -7.88
CA GLU A 96 7.90 16.23 -7.55
C GLU A 96 7.75 17.37 -6.56
N GLY A 97 8.81 17.71 -5.85
CA GLY A 97 8.82 18.86 -4.95
C GLY A 97 7.98 18.68 -3.69
N LEU A 98 7.62 17.45 -3.30
CA LEU A 98 6.90 17.20 -2.07
C LEU A 98 7.80 17.46 -0.87
N LEU A 99 7.28 18.18 0.14
CA LEU A 99 7.99 18.44 1.39
C LEU A 99 7.64 17.39 2.43
N ALA A 100 8.63 16.69 2.93
CA ALA A 100 8.49 15.69 3.99
C ALA A 100 9.49 15.96 5.12
N GLU A 101 9.14 15.61 6.35
CA GLU A 101 9.99 15.80 7.54
C GLU A 101 11.00 14.65 7.64
N ASP A 102 12.27 14.96 7.87
CA ASP A 102 13.31 13.97 8.14
C ASP A 102 13.10 13.36 9.54
N CYS A 103 13.13 12.03 9.62
CA CYS A 103 12.97 11.31 10.90
C CYS A 103 14.26 11.22 11.73
N GLY A 104 15.36 11.83 11.27
CA GLY A 104 16.61 11.95 11.98
C GLY A 104 17.64 10.85 11.70
N PRO A 105 18.86 11.04 12.23
CA PRO A 105 20.01 10.22 11.86
C PRO A 105 19.90 8.75 12.29
N ALA A 106 19.29 8.44 13.42
CA ALA A 106 19.20 7.07 13.91
C ALA A 106 18.43 6.16 12.92
N ALA A 107 17.32 6.67 12.33
CA ALA A 107 16.58 5.93 11.32
C ALA A 107 17.34 5.82 10.00
N ALA A 108 18.06 6.89 9.62
CA ALA A 108 18.90 6.90 8.41
C ALA A 108 20.05 5.89 8.53
N GLU A 109 20.77 5.87 9.63
CA GLU A 109 21.88 4.96 9.91
C GLU A 109 21.41 3.50 9.89
N TRP A 110 20.30 3.19 10.61
CA TRP A 110 19.76 1.83 10.68
C TRP A 110 19.33 1.33 9.29
N LEU A 111 18.56 2.13 8.55
CA LEU A 111 18.10 1.76 7.22
C LEU A 111 19.25 1.67 6.21
N SER A 112 20.23 2.57 6.29
CA SER A 112 21.39 2.55 5.41
C SER A 112 22.23 1.31 5.63
N ALA A 113 22.46 0.91 6.88
CA ALA A 113 23.16 -0.34 7.21
C ALA A 113 22.39 -1.56 6.69
N PHE A 114 21.06 -1.59 6.88
CA PHE A 114 20.23 -2.70 6.41
C PHE A 114 20.19 -2.79 4.88
N LEU A 115 20.06 -1.66 4.17
CA LEU A 115 19.91 -1.63 2.71
C LEU A 115 21.24 -1.58 1.96
N GLY A 116 22.36 -1.32 2.64
CA GLY A 116 23.70 -1.25 2.05
C GLY A 116 23.93 0.01 1.20
N GLN A 117 23.18 1.08 1.43
CA GLN A 117 23.35 2.37 0.75
C GLN A 117 22.84 3.51 1.60
N SER A 118 23.30 4.76 1.34
CA SER A 118 22.83 5.95 2.04
C SER A 118 21.34 6.18 1.75
N VAL A 119 20.54 6.23 2.82
CA VAL A 119 19.11 6.51 2.72
C VAL A 119 18.62 7.28 3.94
N HIS A 120 17.46 7.90 3.79
CA HIS A 120 16.76 8.63 4.85
C HIS A 120 15.34 8.10 4.99
N LEU A 121 14.82 8.13 6.22
CA LEU A 121 13.40 7.95 6.48
C LEU A 121 12.77 9.34 6.59
N VAL A 122 11.70 9.55 5.83
CA VAL A 122 10.91 10.79 5.93
C VAL A 122 9.47 10.48 6.29
N ARG A 123 8.79 11.42 6.93
CA ARG A 123 7.36 11.32 7.26
C ARG A 123 6.57 12.49 6.70
N ILE A 124 5.27 12.29 6.58
CA ILE A 124 4.30 13.32 6.24
C ILE A 124 4.20 14.32 7.41
N GLY A 125 4.39 15.60 7.10
CA GLY A 125 4.19 16.71 8.03
C GLY A 125 3.16 17.72 7.51
N PRO A 126 2.92 18.84 8.21
CA PRO A 126 1.91 19.82 7.83
C PRO A 126 2.09 20.46 6.45
N LYS A 127 3.32 20.47 5.92
CA LYS A 127 3.63 21.02 4.59
C LYS A 127 3.48 20.02 3.46
N PHE A 128 3.12 18.75 3.78
CA PHE A 128 2.93 17.72 2.76
C PHE A 128 1.59 17.92 2.07
N HIS A 129 1.62 18.02 0.74
CA HIS A 129 0.41 18.12 -0.07
C HIS A 129 0.57 17.27 -1.33
N ARG A 130 -0.24 16.22 -1.46
CA ARG A 130 -0.18 15.30 -2.60
C ARG A 130 -1.59 14.98 -3.10
N PRO A 131 -2.04 15.63 -4.19
CA PRO A 131 -3.36 15.37 -4.77
C PRO A 131 -3.40 14.03 -5.51
N VAL A 132 -4.56 13.38 -5.50
CA VAL A 132 -4.80 12.17 -6.30
C VAL A 132 -4.92 12.54 -7.77
N LEU A 133 -4.12 11.90 -8.64
CA LEU A 133 -4.10 12.16 -10.10
C LEU A 133 -4.92 11.13 -10.91
N LYS A 134 -5.97 10.55 -10.32
CA LYS A 134 -6.87 9.64 -11.02
C LYS A 134 -8.02 10.38 -11.67
N LYS A 135 -8.56 9.88 -12.80
CA LYS A 135 -9.73 10.46 -13.46
C LYS A 135 -10.95 10.56 -12.54
N ALA A 136 -11.06 9.61 -11.60
CA ALA A 136 -12.14 9.59 -10.61
C ALA A 136 -11.87 10.50 -9.39
N ALA A 137 -10.77 11.24 -9.34
CA ALA A 137 -10.48 12.13 -8.21
C ALA A 137 -11.32 13.40 -8.28
N HIS A 138 -11.76 13.87 -7.11
CA HIS A 138 -12.39 15.18 -6.94
C HIS A 138 -11.38 16.20 -6.41
N PRO A 139 -11.61 17.50 -6.61
CA PRO A 139 -10.81 18.54 -5.96
C PRO A 139 -10.74 18.32 -4.44
N GLY A 140 -9.53 18.33 -3.89
CA GLY A 140 -9.29 18.09 -2.46
C GLY A 140 -9.04 16.62 -2.08
N ASP A 141 -9.14 15.67 -3.01
CA ASP A 141 -8.72 14.29 -2.74
C ASP A 141 -7.20 14.22 -2.64
N LEU A 142 -6.71 13.84 -1.47
CA LEU A 142 -5.30 13.71 -1.14
C LEU A 142 -4.96 12.26 -0.82
N PHE A 143 -3.69 11.90 -0.91
CA PHE A 143 -3.20 10.62 -0.44
C PHE A 143 -1.76 10.71 0.09
N ALA A 144 -1.37 9.70 0.86
CA ALA A 144 -0.06 9.59 1.47
C ALA A 144 1.01 9.16 0.44
N PHE A 145 2.02 8.40 0.85
CA PHE A 145 3.04 7.85 -0.05
C PHE A 145 2.60 6.59 -0.81
N ASN A 146 1.29 6.35 -0.93
CA ASN A 146 0.72 5.26 -1.75
C ASN A 146 1.13 5.39 -3.23
N ASP A 147 0.97 4.33 -4.03
CA ASP A 147 1.33 4.37 -5.45
C ASP A 147 0.31 5.14 -6.29
N GLY A 148 -0.94 4.76 -6.27
CA GLY A 148 -1.95 5.32 -7.17
C GLY A 148 -3.24 5.79 -6.51
N SER A 149 -3.56 5.32 -5.32
CA SER A 149 -4.79 5.61 -4.58
C SER A 149 -4.61 5.41 -3.09
N PRO A 150 -5.45 6.04 -2.25
CA PRO A 150 -5.39 5.87 -0.79
C PRO A 150 -5.63 4.44 -0.32
N VAL A 151 -6.55 3.71 -0.94
CA VAL A 151 -6.98 2.37 -0.50
C VAL A 151 -6.94 1.39 -1.67
N LEU A 152 -6.34 0.24 -1.47
CA LEU A 152 -6.40 -0.91 -2.37
C LEU A 152 -7.34 -1.96 -1.77
N VAL A 153 -8.32 -2.39 -2.55
CA VAL A 153 -9.30 -3.42 -2.20
C VAL A 153 -9.07 -4.66 -3.05
N VAL A 154 -9.10 -5.83 -2.43
CA VAL A 154 -9.03 -7.15 -3.08
C VAL A 154 -10.02 -8.07 -2.40
N SER A 155 -10.65 -9.01 -3.11
CA SER A 155 -11.47 -10.04 -2.49
C SER A 155 -10.73 -11.37 -2.36
N GLU A 156 -11.10 -12.18 -1.36
CA GLU A 156 -10.60 -13.56 -1.22
C GLU A 156 -10.93 -14.38 -2.46
N ALA A 157 -12.16 -14.29 -2.96
CA ALA A 157 -12.58 -14.98 -4.16
C ALA A 157 -11.76 -14.60 -5.42
N SER A 158 -11.28 -13.35 -5.51
CA SER A 158 -10.36 -12.94 -6.58
C SER A 158 -9.01 -13.62 -6.47
N LEU A 159 -8.49 -13.77 -5.25
CA LEU A 159 -7.24 -14.49 -5.00
C LEU A 159 -7.40 -15.98 -5.28
N ASP A 160 -8.49 -16.60 -4.86
CA ASP A 160 -8.78 -18.02 -5.12
C ASP A 160 -8.83 -18.26 -6.62
N ALA A 161 -9.61 -17.46 -7.37
CA ALA A 161 -9.71 -17.58 -8.82
C ALA A 161 -8.38 -17.35 -9.57
N LEU A 162 -7.46 -16.57 -9.01
CA LEU A 162 -6.10 -16.44 -9.55
C LEU A 162 -5.26 -17.67 -9.21
N ASN A 163 -5.30 -18.13 -7.96
CA ASN A 163 -4.52 -19.28 -7.50
C ASN A 163 -4.93 -20.59 -8.19
N ASP A 164 -6.23 -20.80 -8.44
CA ASP A 164 -6.71 -21.92 -9.25
C ASP A 164 -6.02 -21.96 -10.62
N ARG A 165 -5.96 -20.80 -11.32
CA ARG A 165 -5.29 -20.70 -12.62
C ARG A 165 -3.77 -20.87 -12.54
N ILE A 166 -3.15 -20.40 -11.46
CA ILE A 166 -1.72 -20.63 -11.22
C ILE A 166 -1.46 -22.13 -11.09
N GLN A 167 -2.28 -22.86 -10.32
CA GLN A 167 -2.16 -24.30 -10.11
C GLN A 167 -2.46 -25.10 -11.38
N GLU A 168 -3.48 -24.72 -12.15
CA GLU A 168 -3.80 -25.33 -13.47
C GLU A 168 -2.59 -25.22 -14.43
N ASN A 169 -1.76 -24.17 -14.30
CA ASN A 169 -0.54 -23.98 -15.07
C ASN A 169 0.71 -24.55 -14.39
N GLY A 170 0.56 -25.38 -13.35
CA GLY A 170 1.65 -26.04 -12.63
C GLY A 170 2.49 -25.12 -11.75
N GLY A 171 1.94 -23.95 -11.37
CA GLY A 171 2.59 -23.03 -10.44
C GLY A 171 2.10 -23.21 -9.01
N GLU A 172 2.81 -22.57 -8.07
CA GLU A 172 2.43 -22.56 -6.65
C GLU A 172 1.53 -21.34 -6.33
N PRO A 173 0.49 -21.53 -5.51
CA PRO A 173 -0.40 -20.45 -5.07
C PRO A 173 0.39 -19.32 -4.41
N VAL A 174 -0.08 -18.09 -4.63
CA VAL A 174 0.51 -16.91 -4.01
C VAL A 174 -0.37 -16.39 -2.87
N PRO A 175 0.22 -15.92 -1.76
CA PRO A 175 -0.56 -15.37 -0.65
C PRO A 175 -1.04 -13.94 -0.94
N MET A 176 -2.09 -13.50 -0.23
CA MET A 176 -2.69 -12.18 -0.34
C MET A 176 -1.69 -11.03 -0.15
N ASN A 177 -0.69 -11.21 0.70
CA ASN A 177 0.31 -10.19 1.02
C ASN A 177 1.18 -9.77 -0.18
N ARG A 178 1.24 -10.58 -1.27
CA ARG A 178 1.91 -10.21 -2.53
C ARG A 178 1.29 -8.96 -3.16
N PHE A 179 -0.01 -8.76 -2.96
CA PHE A 179 -0.76 -7.66 -3.54
C PHE A 179 -0.82 -6.42 -2.64
N ARG A 180 -0.53 -6.57 -1.35
CA ARG A 180 -0.45 -5.49 -0.36
C ARG A 180 -1.77 -4.69 -0.25
N PRO A 181 -2.94 -5.35 -0.15
CA PRO A 181 -4.22 -4.65 -0.04
C PRO A 181 -4.35 -3.95 1.31
N ASN A 182 -5.18 -2.90 1.36
CA ASN A 182 -5.61 -2.28 2.61
C ASN A 182 -6.88 -2.94 3.16
N LEU A 183 -7.78 -3.33 2.27
CA LEU A 183 -9.07 -3.94 2.59
C LEU A 183 -9.21 -5.24 1.81
N VAL A 184 -9.48 -6.33 2.52
CA VAL A 184 -9.81 -7.62 1.93
C VAL A 184 -11.29 -7.90 2.16
N LEU A 185 -12.00 -8.26 1.09
CA LEU A 185 -13.43 -8.59 1.10
C LEU A 185 -13.65 -10.10 1.04
N THR A 186 -14.74 -10.54 1.65
CA THR A 186 -15.25 -11.91 1.52
C THR A 186 -16.76 -11.91 1.25
N GLY A 187 -17.30 -13.05 0.81
CA GLY A 187 -18.73 -13.20 0.54
C GLY A 187 -19.19 -12.44 -0.71
N CYS A 188 -18.33 -12.32 -1.70
CA CYS A 188 -18.65 -11.79 -3.04
C CYS A 188 -18.03 -12.67 -4.13
N ALA A 189 -18.48 -12.48 -5.37
CA ALA A 189 -17.86 -13.15 -6.53
C ALA A 189 -16.44 -12.65 -6.78
N ALA A 190 -15.62 -13.44 -7.45
CA ALA A 190 -14.29 -13.04 -7.89
C ALA A 190 -14.38 -11.77 -8.76
N PHE A 191 -13.48 -10.82 -8.47
CA PHE A 191 -13.35 -9.53 -9.15
C PHE A 191 -14.56 -8.59 -8.98
N ALA A 192 -15.43 -8.83 -7.99
CA ALA A 192 -16.56 -7.95 -7.69
C ALA A 192 -16.10 -6.53 -7.30
N GLU A 193 -14.92 -6.41 -6.69
CA GLU A 193 -14.30 -5.13 -6.34
C GLU A 193 -14.02 -4.24 -7.57
N ASP A 194 -13.82 -4.81 -8.74
CA ASP A 194 -13.58 -4.06 -9.98
C ASP A 194 -14.82 -3.27 -10.44
N ALA A 195 -15.99 -3.90 -10.29
CA ALA A 195 -17.25 -3.39 -10.78
C ALA A 195 -18.02 -2.53 -9.76
N ALA A 196 -17.63 -2.58 -8.49
CA ALA A 196 -18.29 -1.81 -7.44
C ALA A 196 -17.92 -0.32 -7.55
N PRO A 197 -18.82 0.59 -7.94
CA PRO A 197 -18.51 2.01 -8.09
C PRO A 197 -18.30 2.69 -6.73
N VAL A 198 -18.99 2.20 -5.72
CA VAL A 198 -18.92 2.69 -4.34
C VAL A 198 -19.03 1.51 -3.39
N LEU A 199 -18.19 1.50 -2.36
CA LEU A 199 -18.32 0.61 -1.19
C LEU A 199 -18.73 1.44 0.02
N ARG A 200 -19.77 0.99 0.75
CA ARG A 200 -20.22 1.56 2.02
C ARG A 200 -19.94 0.58 3.15
N LEU A 201 -19.26 1.06 4.18
CA LEU A 201 -18.87 0.30 5.36
C LEU A 201 -19.30 1.12 6.60
N GLY A 202 -20.56 0.98 7.02
CA GLY A 202 -21.17 1.90 7.98
C GLY A 202 -21.14 3.34 7.44
N ASP A 203 -20.52 4.25 8.18
CA ASP A 203 -20.40 5.67 7.80
C ASP A 203 -19.25 5.94 6.81
N VAL A 204 -18.41 4.94 6.54
CA VAL A 204 -17.29 5.09 5.61
C VAL A 204 -17.75 4.77 4.19
N VAL A 205 -17.46 5.70 3.29
CA VAL A 205 -17.72 5.58 1.85
C VAL A 205 -16.40 5.61 1.10
N LEU A 206 -16.18 4.59 0.27
CA LEU A 206 -15.03 4.47 -0.61
C LEU A 206 -15.52 4.51 -2.06
N ARG A 207 -14.98 5.43 -2.87
CA ARG A 207 -15.30 5.59 -4.30
C ARG A 207 -14.25 4.88 -5.14
N ASN A 208 -14.69 4.09 -6.12
CA ASN A 208 -13.81 3.36 -7.02
C ASN A 208 -13.01 4.33 -7.91
N ALA A 209 -11.71 4.11 -7.98
CA ALA A 209 -10.78 4.88 -8.80
C ALA A 209 -10.11 4.04 -9.91
N GLY A 210 -10.74 2.90 -10.23
CA GLY A 210 -10.32 1.99 -11.28
C GLY A 210 -9.49 0.81 -10.81
N LYS A 211 -9.29 -0.15 -11.69
CA LYS A 211 -8.51 -1.36 -11.44
C LYS A 211 -7.07 -1.01 -11.03
N SER A 212 -6.48 -1.88 -10.22
CA SER A 212 -5.10 -1.68 -9.77
C SER A 212 -4.14 -2.40 -10.73
N ASP A 213 -3.32 -1.61 -11.43
CA ASP A 213 -2.21 -2.13 -12.24
C ASP A 213 -1.14 -2.76 -11.36
N ARG A 214 -0.65 -3.95 -11.75
CA ARG A 214 0.29 -4.74 -10.96
C ARG A 214 1.67 -4.75 -11.60
N CYS A 215 2.67 -4.67 -10.74
CA CYS A 215 4.05 -4.62 -11.16
C CYS A 215 4.87 -5.76 -10.51
N ILE A 216 6.15 -5.81 -10.84
CA ILE A 216 7.09 -6.82 -10.34
C ILE A 216 7.12 -6.98 -8.81
N VAL A 217 6.65 -5.99 -8.03
CA VAL A 217 6.55 -6.13 -6.56
C VAL A 217 5.71 -7.33 -6.15
N THR A 218 4.68 -7.68 -6.93
CA THR A 218 3.83 -8.85 -6.63
C THR A 218 4.55 -10.19 -6.77
N THR A 219 5.67 -10.22 -7.48
CA THR A 219 6.52 -11.45 -7.58
C THR A 219 7.50 -11.57 -6.42
N THR A 220 7.62 -10.55 -5.56
CA THR A 220 8.51 -10.60 -4.39
C THR A 220 7.85 -11.39 -3.27
N ASP A 221 8.52 -12.42 -2.78
CA ASP A 221 8.13 -13.10 -1.56
C ASP A 221 8.29 -12.16 -0.36
N GLN A 222 7.21 -11.90 0.36
CA GLN A 222 7.20 -10.93 1.46
C GLN A 222 7.84 -11.48 2.75
N LEU A 223 8.18 -12.79 2.78
CA LEU A 223 8.84 -13.42 3.91
C LEU A 223 10.36 -13.54 3.69
N THR A 224 10.78 -13.84 2.45
CA THR A 224 12.20 -14.03 2.12
C THR A 224 12.83 -12.84 1.40
N GLY A 225 12.02 -11.91 0.88
CA GLY A 225 12.50 -10.79 0.07
C GLY A 225 13.01 -11.22 -1.32
N GLU A 226 12.76 -12.45 -1.74
CA GLU A 226 13.24 -13.01 -3.00
C GLU A 226 12.19 -12.96 -4.10
N ARG A 227 12.66 -13.09 -5.35
CA ARG A 227 11.84 -13.23 -6.54
C ARG A 227 12.21 -14.53 -7.24
N LEU A 228 11.50 -15.60 -6.89
CA LEU A 228 11.79 -16.94 -7.39
C LEU A 228 11.06 -17.29 -8.69
N GLY A 229 10.29 -16.36 -9.28
CA GLY A 229 9.53 -16.63 -10.48
C GLY A 229 8.78 -15.42 -11.02
N LYS A 230 7.90 -15.68 -12.00
CA LYS A 230 7.09 -14.65 -12.68
C LYS A 230 5.65 -14.59 -12.17
N GLU A 231 5.23 -15.51 -11.28
CA GLU A 231 3.91 -15.45 -10.67
C GLU A 231 3.81 -14.33 -9.63
N PRO A 232 2.65 -13.68 -9.52
CA PRO A 232 1.39 -13.93 -10.22
C PRO A 232 1.26 -13.22 -11.58
N LEU A 233 2.24 -12.42 -12.00
CA LEU A 233 2.12 -11.58 -13.21
C LEU A 233 1.95 -12.41 -14.49
N ARG A 234 2.61 -13.57 -14.58
CA ARG A 234 2.51 -14.46 -15.74
C ARG A 234 1.06 -14.93 -15.95
N THR A 235 0.44 -15.42 -14.89
CA THR A 235 -0.95 -15.88 -14.95
C THR A 235 -1.93 -14.73 -15.12
N LEU A 236 -1.77 -13.62 -14.40
CA LEU A 236 -2.61 -12.42 -14.58
C LEU A 236 -2.59 -11.92 -16.04
N ALA A 237 -1.46 -11.98 -16.71
CA ALA A 237 -1.33 -11.53 -18.09
C ALA A 237 -2.18 -12.36 -19.09
N THR A 238 -2.65 -13.54 -18.72
CA THR A 238 -3.49 -14.39 -19.59
C THR A 238 -4.95 -13.97 -19.61
N PHE A 239 -5.48 -13.34 -18.52
CA PHE A 239 -6.91 -13.05 -18.40
C PHE A 239 -7.24 -11.67 -17.77
N ARG A 240 -6.23 -10.94 -17.27
CA ARG A 240 -6.41 -9.64 -16.61
C ARG A 240 -5.61 -8.52 -17.28
N ARG A 241 -5.17 -8.71 -18.51
CA ARG A 241 -4.44 -7.71 -19.28
C ARG A 241 -5.40 -6.60 -19.75
N ASP A 242 -4.91 -5.37 -19.76
CA ASP A 242 -5.66 -4.25 -20.35
C ASP A 242 -5.69 -4.41 -21.87
N PRO A 243 -6.88 -4.42 -22.49
CA PRO A 243 -6.97 -4.47 -23.96
C PRO A 243 -6.37 -3.24 -24.66
N ALA A 244 -6.40 -2.08 -24.02
CA ALA A 244 -5.89 -0.82 -24.56
C ALA A 244 -4.40 -0.58 -24.27
N ASP A 245 -3.88 -1.19 -23.19
CA ASP A 245 -2.47 -1.13 -22.81
C ASP A 245 -1.96 -2.54 -22.41
N PRO A 246 -1.44 -3.30 -23.36
CA PRO A 246 -0.96 -4.66 -23.11
C PRO A 246 0.19 -4.78 -22.09
N SER A 247 0.81 -3.68 -21.69
CA SER A 247 1.82 -3.67 -20.62
C SER A 247 1.22 -3.72 -19.23
N SER A 248 -0.05 -3.34 -19.08
CA SER A 248 -0.77 -3.31 -17.81
C SER A 248 -1.55 -4.59 -17.55
N VAL A 249 -1.43 -5.13 -16.35
CA VAL A 249 -2.18 -6.27 -15.84
C VAL A 249 -2.82 -5.92 -14.50
N TYR A 250 -4.09 -6.29 -14.32
CA TYR A 250 -4.90 -5.82 -13.20
C TYR A 250 -5.19 -6.90 -12.16
N PHE A 251 -5.12 -6.51 -10.87
CA PHE A 251 -5.63 -7.33 -9.78
C PHE A 251 -6.00 -6.44 -8.60
N GLY A 252 -7.27 -6.52 -8.15
CA GLY A 252 -7.87 -5.63 -7.17
C GLY A 252 -8.20 -4.25 -7.74
N ALA A 253 -8.86 -3.44 -6.96
CA ALA A 253 -9.32 -2.11 -7.35
C ALA A 253 -8.84 -1.02 -6.39
N ASN A 254 -8.53 0.13 -6.96
CA ASN A 254 -8.15 1.34 -6.24
C ASN A 254 -9.40 2.08 -5.79
N PHE A 255 -9.39 2.57 -4.56
CA PHE A 255 -10.47 3.37 -4.01
C PHE A 255 -9.95 4.65 -3.38
N ILE A 256 -10.76 5.70 -3.47
CA ILE A 256 -10.54 6.99 -2.80
C ILE A 256 -11.56 7.06 -1.66
N ASN A 257 -11.09 7.41 -0.47
CA ASN A 257 -11.95 7.63 0.69
C ASN A 257 -12.75 8.92 0.51
N GLU A 258 -14.03 8.77 0.20
CA GLU A 258 -15.00 9.88 0.13
C GLU A 258 -15.21 10.46 1.53
N SER A 259 -15.48 9.58 2.50
CA SER A 259 -15.46 9.95 3.91
C SER A 259 -14.04 10.26 4.36
N LYS A 260 -13.87 11.37 5.08
CA LYS A 260 -12.58 11.82 5.64
C LYS A 260 -12.45 11.48 7.12
N SER A 261 -13.38 10.68 7.64
CA SER A 261 -13.40 10.16 9.01
C SER A 261 -14.23 8.88 9.06
N GLY A 262 -14.18 8.19 10.19
CA GLY A 262 -14.88 6.93 10.43
C GLY A 262 -13.93 5.79 10.75
N THR A 263 -14.48 4.64 11.11
CA THR A 263 -13.70 3.45 11.46
C THR A 263 -14.33 2.21 10.83
N ILE A 264 -13.51 1.42 10.17
CA ILE A 264 -13.87 0.12 9.59
C ILE A 264 -13.28 -0.97 10.49
N ARG A 265 -14.02 -2.05 10.71
CA ARG A 265 -13.59 -3.21 11.50
C ARG A 265 -13.65 -4.49 10.68
N VAL A 266 -12.79 -5.44 11.00
CA VAL A 266 -12.92 -6.80 10.47
C VAL A 266 -14.28 -7.36 10.88
N GLY A 267 -15.00 -7.96 9.93
CA GLY A 267 -16.37 -8.46 10.11
C GLY A 267 -17.47 -7.47 9.70
N ASP A 268 -17.18 -6.19 9.53
CA ASP A 268 -18.17 -5.20 9.10
C ASP A 268 -18.84 -5.59 7.79
N ALA A 269 -20.14 -5.32 7.69
CA ALA A 269 -20.87 -5.46 6.45
C ALA A 269 -20.41 -4.43 5.42
N VAL A 270 -20.35 -4.84 4.17
CA VAL A 270 -19.98 -3.98 3.04
C VAL A 270 -21.08 -4.02 2.00
N ASP A 271 -21.64 -2.89 1.68
CA ASP A 271 -22.62 -2.72 0.62
C ASP A 271 -21.94 -2.13 -0.62
N ALA A 272 -22.11 -2.82 -1.75
CA ALA A 272 -21.73 -2.31 -3.06
C ALA A 272 -22.98 -1.75 -3.75
N HIS A 273 -23.06 -0.45 -3.88
CA HIS A 273 -24.17 0.19 -4.58
C HIS A 273 -23.78 0.46 -6.04
N PRO A 274 -24.73 0.29 -6.99
CA PRO A 274 -24.59 0.92 -8.29
C PRO A 274 -24.50 2.43 -8.11
N ALA A 275 -23.80 3.10 -9.03
CA ALA A 275 -23.64 4.56 -9.02
C ALA A 275 -24.98 5.27 -9.19
#